data_29184df20deef9f8dc10c4f80558898b
#
_entry.id   29184df20deef9f8dc10c4f80558898b
#
_cell.length_a   1.000
_cell.length_b   1.000
_cell.length_c   1.000
_cell.angle_alpha   90.00
_cell.angle_beta   90.00
_cell.angle_gamma   90.00
#
_symmetry.space_group_name_H-M   'P 1'
#
loop_
_entity.id
_entity.type
_entity.pdbx_description
1 polymer ?
#
loop_
_entity_poly.entity_id
_entity_poly.type
_entity_poly.pdbx_seq_one_letter_code
_entity_poly.pdbx_strand_id
1 'polypeptide(L)'
;AAVKKMGKKAARLYSDLRREYQERGDAEALERARALLAEQQNLSIGDTERLFGYLEGSGRIILPEPQSMLTAQSKMPGLDGEKMSKSYNNTIGLREEPSVVEEKVRTMQTDPARVRRNDPGDPAQCPVFALHEVYSADEVKQWAIEGCKSAGIGCVDCKKPLIDAINSEQDIIRH
;
A
#
# COMPACT_ATOMS: atom_id res chain seq x y z
N ALA A 1 -13.10 -21.91 -28.25
CA ALA A 1 -13.62 -21.72 -29.60
C ALA A 1 -14.64 -20.59 -29.68
N ALA A 2 -15.69 -20.57 -28.81
CA ALA A 2 -16.78 -19.57 -28.84
C ALA A 2 -16.27 -18.11 -28.65
N VAL A 3 -15.39 -17.86 -27.68
CA VAL A 3 -14.82 -16.52 -27.41
C VAL A 3 -14.14 -15.92 -28.65
N LYS A 4 -13.50 -16.74 -29.46
CA LYS A 4 -12.82 -16.25 -30.70
C LYS A 4 -13.80 -15.72 -31.74
N LYS A 5 -15.06 -16.18 -31.74
CA LYS A 5 -16.11 -15.73 -32.68
C LYS A 5 -16.61 -14.32 -32.38
N MET A 6 -16.44 -13.84 -31.16
CA MET A 6 -16.82 -12.48 -30.72
C MET A 6 -15.94 -11.37 -31.32
N GLY A 7 -14.82 -11.72 -31.93
CA GLY A 7 -13.80 -10.77 -32.35
C GLY A 7 -12.87 -10.34 -31.21
N LYS A 8 -11.68 -9.87 -31.54
CA LYS A 8 -10.60 -9.62 -30.59
C LYS A 8 -10.99 -8.65 -29.43
N LYS A 9 -11.71 -7.57 -29.76
CA LYS A 9 -12.09 -6.53 -28.80
C LYS A 9 -13.12 -7.05 -27.79
N ALA A 10 -14.20 -7.65 -28.29
CA ALA A 10 -15.26 -8.20 -27.43
C ALA A 10 -14.77 -9.40 -26.60
N ALA A 11 -13.92 -10.26 -27.19
CA ALA A 11 -13.32 -11.40 -26.50
C ALA A 11 -12.44 -10.97 -25.33
N ARG A 12 -11.66 -9.89 -25.50
CA ARG A 12 -10.84 -9.34 -24.42
C ARG A 12 -11.71 -8.74 -23.31
N LEU A 13 -12.68 -7.91 -23.68
CA LEU A 13 -13.60 -7.30 -22.71
C LEU A 13 -14.37 -8.36 -21.93
N TYR A 14 -14.89 -9.40 -22.60
CA TYR A 14 -15.54 -10.53 -21.93
C TYR A 14 -14.62 -11.22 -20.92
N SER A 15 -13.35 -11.45 -21.30
CA SER A 15 -12.39 -12.10 -20.43
C SER A 15 -12.04 -11.26 -19.20
N ASP A 16 -11.94 -9.94 -19.36
CA ASP A 16 -11.67 -9.01 -18.28
C ASP A 16 -12.86 -8.91 -17.30
N LEU A 17 -14.09 -8.73 -17.83
CA LEU A 17 -15.32 -8.70 -17.03
C LEU A 17 -15.57 -10.01 -16.29
N ARG A 18 -15.33 -11.15 -16.96
CA ARG A 18 -15.42 -12.47 -16.32
C ARG A 18 -14.45 -12.59 -15.16
N ARG A 19 -13.20 -12.12 -15.33
CA ARG A 19 -12.19 -12.15 -14.29
C ARG A 19 -12.58 -11.24 -13.12
N GLU A 20 -13.05 -10.03 -13.37
CA GLU A 20 -13.54 -9.11 -12.33
C GLU A 20 -14.67 -9.74 -11.51
N TYR A 21 -15.61 -10.39 -12.15
CA TYR A 21 -16.66 -11.11 -11.46
C TYR A 21 -16.14 -12.32 -10.67
N GLN A 22 -15.30 -13.17 -11.30
CA GLN A 22 -14.83 -14.40 -10.67
C GLN A 22 -13.81 -14.17 -9.54
N GLU A 23 -12.95 -13.15 -9.66
CA GLU A 23 -11.91 -12.86 -8.68
C GLU A 23 -12.38 -11.90 -7.59
N ARG A 24 -13.29 -10.95 -7.92
CA ARG A 24 -13.68 -9.87 -7.02
C ARG A 24 -15.15 -9.90 -6.59
N GLY A 25 -15.94 -10.74 -7.21
CA GLY A 25 -17.39 -10.79 -6.95
C GLY A 25 -18.15 -9.59 -7.48
N ASP A 26 -17.61 -8.87 -8.46
CA ASP A 26 -18.23 -7.69 -9.01
C ASP A 26 -19.52 -8.03 -9.79
N ALA A 27 -20.67 -7.79 -9.18
CA ALA A 27 -21.97 -8.03 -9.78
C ALA A 27 -22.24 -7.15 -11.00
N GLU A 28 -21.69 -5.93 -11.03
CA GLU A 28 -21.82 -5.02 -12.18
C GLU A 28 -21.04 -5.56 -13.38
N ALA A 29 -19.84 -6.11 -13.15
CA ALA A 29 -19.07 -6.77 -14.20
C ALA A 29 -19.82 -7.97 -14.79
N LEU A 30 -20.55 -8.74 -13.97
CA LEU A 30 -21.40 -9.84 -14.43
C LEU A 30 -22.50 -9.34 -15.35
N GLU A 31 -23.25 -8.31 -14.96
CA GLU A 31 -24.33 -7.74 -15.79
C GLU A 31 -23.80 -7.16 -17.11
N ARG A 32 -22.65 -6.48 -17.06
CA ARG A 32 -21.98 -5.97 -18.26
C ARG A 32 -21.51 -7.10 -19.19
N ALA A 33 -21.04 -8.22 -18.64
CA ALA A 33 -20.66 -9.38 -19.43
C ALA A 33 -21.87 -10.06 -20.07
N ARG A 34 -23.01 -10.13 -19.37
CA ARG A 34 -24.28 -10.63 -19.90
C ARG A 34 -24.77 -9.75 -21.06
N ALA A 35 -24.80 -8.44 -20.88
CA ALA A 35 -25.18 -7.49 -21.90
C ALA A 35 -24.27 -7.63 -23.16
N LEU A 36 -22.96 -7.71 -22.94
CA LEU A 36 -21.99 -7.92 -24.02
C LEU A 36 -22.28 -9.20 -24.83
N LEU A 37 -22.64 -10.31 -24.16
CA LEU A 37 -22.98 -11.56 -24.84
C LEU A 37 -24.30 -11.46 -25.61
N ALA A 38 -25.29 -10.77 -25.06
CA ALA A 38 -26.59 -10.57 -25.70
C ALA A 38 -26.49 -9.75 -27.02
N GLU A 39 -25.54 -8.81 -27.07
CA GLU A 39 -25.29 -7.97 -28.25
C GLU A 39 -24.54 -8.70 -29.38
N GLN A 40 -23.97 -9.88 -29.13
CA GLN A 40 -23.14 -10.59 -30.11
C GLN A 40 -23.97 -11.34 -31.14
N GLN A 41 -24.05 -10.80 -32.35
CA GLN A 41 -24.77 -11.43 -33.47
C GLN A 41 -24.04 -12.63 -34.10
N ASN A 42 -22.74 -12.76 -33.89
CA ASN A 42 -21.89 -13.79 -34.49
C ASN A 42 -21.81 -15.09 -33.66
N LEU A 43 -22.52 -15.15 -32.54
CA LEU A 43 -22.58 -16.33 -31.68
C LEU A 43 -23.81 -17.16 -32.02
N SER A 44 -23.64 -18.49 -32.09
CA SER A 44 -24.80 -19.40 -32.10
C SER A 44 -25.43 -19.44 -30.70
N ILE A 45 -26.70 -19.84 -30.60
CA ILE A 45 -27.41 -20.03 -29.32
C ILE A 45 -26.57 -20.90 -28.39
N GLY A 46 -26.05 -22.03 -28.86
CA GLY A 46 -25.21 -22.91 -28.06
C GLY A 46 -23.87 -22.33 -27.64
N ASP A 47 -23.28 -21.40 -28.42
CA ASP A 47 -22.08 -20.67 -28.01
C ASP A 47 -22.39 -19.64 -26.93
N THR A 48 -23.51 -18.95 -27.06
CA THR A 48 -24.00 -17.97 -26.09
C THR A 48 -24.30 -18.65 -24.74
N GLU A 49 -25.05 -19.77 -24.76
CA GLU A 49 -25.35 -20.54 -23.54
C GLU A 49 -24.07 -21.06 -22.84
N ARG A 50 -23.08 -21.52 -23.61
CA ARG A 50 -21.80 -21.94 -23.05
C ARG A 50 -21.06 -20.78 -22.39
N LEU A 51 -21.07 -19.60 -22.99
CA LEU A 51 -20.41 -18.42 -22.45
C LEU A 51 -21.14 -17.91 -21.21
N PHE A 52 -22.48 -17.95 -21.18
CA PHE A 52 -23.26 -17.70 -19.96
C PHE A 52 -22.97 -18.74 -18.87
N GLY A 53 -22.93 -20.02 -19.20
CA GLY A 53 -22.55 -21.05 -18.24
C GLY A 53 -21.14 -20.89 -17.70
N TYR A 54 -20.21 -20.37 -18.52
CA TYR A 54 -18.87 -20.04 -18.09
C TYR A 54 -18.82 -18.85 -17.13
N LEU A 55 -19.72 -17.87 -17.29
CA LEU A 55 -19.86 -16.79 -16.31
C LEU A 55 -20.47 -17.28 -15.00
N GLU A 56 -21.51 -18.08 -15.05
CA GLU A 56 -22.32 -18.49 -13.91
C GLU A 56 -21.84 -19.79 -13.24
N GLY A 57 -21.38 -20.76 -14.01
CA GLY A 57 -21.11 -22.12 -13.53
C GLY A 57 -19.80 -22.31 -12.78
N SER A 58 -18.77 -21.52 -13.11
CA SER A 58 -17.50 -21.52 -12.36
C SER A 58 -17.43 -20.41 -11.31
N GLY A 59 -18.44 -19.53 -11.28
CA GLY A 59 -18.42 -18.29 -10.52
C GLY A 59 -19.43 -18.23 -9.37
N ARG A 60 -19.85 -19.36 -8.82
CA ARG A 60 -20.51 -19.32 -7.53
C ARG A 60 -19.45 -18.96 -6.50
N ILE A 61 -19.32 -17.65 -6.24
CA ILE A 61 -18.47 -17.16 -5.15
C ILE A 61 -19.04 -17.74 -3.86
N ILE A 62 -18.38 -18.76 -3.37
CA ILE A 62 -18.72 -19.37 -2.08
C ILE A 62 -18.19 -18.48 -0.96
N LEU A 63 -17.00 -17.90 -1.19
CA LEU A 63 -16.35 -16.93 -0.31
C LEU A 63 -15.73 -15.84 -1.19
N PRO A 64 -15.89 -14.55 -0.87
CA PRO A 64 -15.15 -13.49 -1.54
C PRO A 64 -13.64 -13.72 -1.33
N GLU A 65 -12.87 -13.50 -2.37
CA GLU A 65 -11.41 -13.57 -2.27
C GLU A 65 -10.95 -12.50 -1.27
N PRO A 66 -10.16 -12.88 -0.23
CA PRO A 66 -9.70 -11.92 0.75
C PRO A 66 -8.79 -10.88 0.10
N GLN A 67 -9.11 -9.61 0.33
CA GLN A 67 -8.26 -8.50 -0.10
C GLN A 67 -7.36 -8.07 1.05
N SER A 68 -6.13 -7.70 0.71
CA SER A 68 -5.20 -7.15 1.69
C SER A 68 -5.68 -5.78 2.17
N MET A 69 -5.86 -5.62 3.48
CA MET A 69 -6.02 -4.31 4.10
C MET A 69 -4.63 -3.75 4.39
N LEU A 70 -4.23 -2.75 3.64
CA LEU A 70 -2.95 -2.08 3.83
C LEU A 70 -3.16 -0.78 4.59
N THR A 71 -2.23 -0.46 5.48
CA THR A 71 -2.13 0.86 6.09
C THR A 71 -1.62 1.89 5.08
N ALA A 72 -1.79 3.17 5.36
CA ALA A 72 -1.26 4.25 4.52
C ALA A 72 0.25 4.07 4.26
N GLN A 73 0.99 3.60 5.26
CA GLN A 73 2.40 3.23 5.17
C GLN A 73 2.55 1.70 5.01
N SER A 74 2.28 1.20 3.82
CA SER A 74 2.39 -0.24 3.51
C SER A 74 3.83 -0.77 3.51
N LYS A 75 4.82 0.13 3.40
CA LYS A 75 6.25 -0.19 3.45
C LYS A 75 6.94 0.71 4.48
N MET A 76 7.37 0.13 5.59
CA MET A 76 8.12 0.85 6.61
C MET A 76 9.59 1.01 6.17
N PRO A 77 10.15 2.23 6.20
CA PRO A 77 11.57 2.42 5.93
C PRO A 77 12.43 1.93 7.10
N GLY A 78 13.57 1.33 6.75
CA GLY A 78 14.61 0.96 7.69
C GLY A 78 15.55 2.12 8.01
N LEU A 79 16.56 1.84 8.82
CA LEU A 79 17.54 2.84 9.28
C LEU A 79 18.36 3.47 8.14
N ASP A 80 18.49 2.75 7.05
CA ASP A 80 19.19 3.11 5.79
C ASP A 80 18.28 3.78 4.75
N GLY A 81 17.00 3.98 5.06
CA GLY A 81 16.00 4.52 4.14
C GLY A 81 15.38 3.49 3.19
N GLU A 82 15.94 2.30 3.09
CA GLU A 82 15.38 1.21 2.30
C GLU A 82 14.24 0.51 3.06
N LYS A 83 13.55 -0.43 2.43
CA LYS A 83 12.50 -1.20 3.11
C LYS A 83 13.07 -1.93 4.34
N MET A 84 12.44 -1.74 5.49
CA MET A 84 12.81 -2.42 6.74
C MET A 84 12.82 -3.95 6.56
N SER A 85 13.95 -4.58 6.87
CA SER A 85 14.14 -6.02 6.75
C SER A 85 15.19 -6.54 7.73
N LYS A 86 14.90 -7.66 8.38
CA LYS A 86 15.86 -8.35 9.25
C LYS A 86 17.15 -8.73 8.51
N SER A 87 17.03 -9.11 7.24
CA SER A 87 18.20 -9.50 6.41
C SER A 87 19.16 -8.35 6.15
N TYR A 88 18.68 -7.11 6.20
CA TYR A 88 19.50 -5.90 5.99
C TYR A 88 19.98 -5.29 7.29
N ASN A 89 19.58 -5.85 8.44
CA ASN A 89 19.92 -5.33 9.77
C ASN A 89 19.57 -3.83 9.95
N ASN A 90 18.53 -3.37 9.27
CA ASN A 90 18.05 -1.99 9.27
C ASN A 90 16.75 -1.80 10.05
N THR A 91 16.43 -2.73 10.97
CA THR A 91 15.18 -2.79 11.70
C THR A 91 15.24 -2.12 13.07
N ILE A 92 14.09 -1.59 13.51
CA ILE A 92 13.80 -1.28 14.91
C ILE A 92 12.95 -2.43 15.45
N GLY A 93 13.46 -3.18 16.41
CA GLY A 93 12.74 -4.31 17.01
C GLY A 93 11.67 -3.83 18.01
N LEU A 94 10.54 -4.56 18.08
CA LEU A 94 9.41 -4.17 18.93
C LEU A 94 9.71 -4.26 20.43
N ARG A 95 10.69 -5.08 20.83
CA ARG A 95 11.10 -5.29 22.23
C ARG A 95 12.51 -4.79 22.51
N GLU A 96 13.04 -3.89 21.71
CA GLU A 96 14.34 -3.29 21.98
C GLU A 96 14.27 -2.33 23.15
N GLU A 97 15.38 -2.25 23.89
CA GLU A 97 15.52 -1.29 24.97
C GLU A 97 15.39 0.15 24.47
N PRO A 98 14.80 1.08 25.23
CA PRO A 98 14.58 2.45 24.82
C PRO A 98 15.84 3.17 24.34
N SER A 99 16.98 2.90 24.98
CA SER A 99 18.28 3.47 24.60
C SER A 99 18.77 2.98 23.24
N VAL A 100 18.49 1.73 22.90
CA VAL A 100 18.83 1.15 21.58
C VAL A 100 17.96 1.74 20.48
N VAL A 101 16.66 1.92 20.75
CA VAL A 101 15.75 2.60 19.83
C VAL A 101 16.19 4.05 19.59
N GLU A 102 16.56 4.78 20.66
CA GLU A 102 17.08 6.13 20.56
C GLU A 102 18.33 6.20 19.68
N GLU A 103 19.32 5.34 19.91
CA GLU A 103 20.56 5.31 19.12
C GLU A 103 20.26 5.03 17.64
N LYS A 104 19.42 4.04 17.36
CA LYS A 104 19.02 3.67 16.01
C LYS A 104 18.32 4.82 15.26
N VAL A 105 17.33 5.43 15.89
CA VAL A 105 16.61 6.55 15.26
C VAL A 105 17.52 7.77 15.09
N ARG A 106 18.38 8.07 16.06
CA ARG A 106 19.36 9.18 15.94
C ARG A 106 20.28 9.02 14.75
N THR A 107 20.74 7.80 14.46
CA THR A 107 21.65 7.50 13.35
C THR A 107 20.93 7.24 12.03
N MET A 108 19.61 7.03 12.06
CA MET A 108 18.80 6.76 10.87
C MET A 108 18.98 7.84 9.80
N GLN A 109 19.03 7.42 8.55
CA GLN A 109 19.12 8.30 7.39
C GLN A 109 17.94 9.27 7.33
N THR A 110 18.23 10.52 6.97
CA THR A 110 17.24 11.57 6.72
C THR A 110 17.18 11.89 5.23
N ASP A 111 16.48 12.95 4.85
CA ASP A 111 16.45 13.40 3.46
C ASP A 111 17.88 13.58 2.90
N PRO A 112 18.28 12.82 1.87
CA PRO A 112 19.62 12.88 1.29
C PRO A 112 19.94 14.25 0.64
N ALA A 113 18.92 14.99 0.22
CA ALA A 113 19.09 16.31 -0.38
C ALA A 113 19.45 17.38 0.67
N ARG A 114 19.13 17.14 1.95
CA ARG A 114 19.43 18.06 3.06
C ARG A 114 20.81 17.80 3.63
N VAL A 115 21.83 18.45 3.07
CA VAL A 115 23.23 18.25 3.47
C VAL A 115 23.58 19.09 4.70
N ARG A 116 23.08 20.32 4.80
CA ARG A 116 23.37 21.24 5.91
C ARG A 116 22.13 21.52 6.74
N ARG A 117 22.32 21.92 7.99
CA ARG A 117 21.21 22.28 8.88
C ARG A 117 20.30 23.38 8.30
N ASN A 118 20.89 24.32 7.59
CA ASN A 118 20.19 25.49 7.00
C ASN A 118 19.58 25.18 5.63
N ASP A 119 19.76 23.98 5.10
CA ASP A 119 19.13 23.59 3.85
C ASP A 119 17.67 23.19 4.13
N PRO A 120 16.70 23.65 3.33
CA PRO A 120 15.34 23.15 3.43
C PRO A 120 15.31 21.67 3.05
N GLY A 121 14.51 20.89 3.78
CA GLY A 121 14.32 19.46 3.49
C GLY A 121 12.96 19.18 2.87
N ASP A 122 12.82 18.01 2.27
CA ASP A 122 11.55 17.49 1.78
C ASP A 122 11.08 16.34 2.69
N PRO A 123 10.02 16.53 3.50
CA PRO A 123 9.45 15.45 4.31
C PRO A 123 9.03 14.23 3.49
N ALA A 124 8.58 14.40 2.24
CA ALA A 124 8.15 13.30 1.38
C ALA A 124 9.31 12.37 0.96
N GLN A 125 10.54 12.87 0.98
CA GLN A 125 11.76 12.11 0.65
C GLN A 125 12.50 11.63 1.92
N CYS A 126 12.00 11.99 3.10
CA CYS A 126 12.69 11.71 4.36
C CYS A 126 12.17 10.40 4.99
N PRO A 127 13.01 9.35 5.12
CA PRO A 127 12.61 8.10 5.76
C PRO A 127 12.13 8.29 7.22
N VAL A 128 12.71 9.24 7.95
CA VAL A 128 12.29 9.57 9.31
C VAL A 128 10.88 10.14 9.33
N PHE A 129 10.49 10.93 8.34
CA PHE A 129 9.13 11.46 8.27
C PHE A 129 8.08 10.38 8.03
N ALA A 130 8.40 9.35 7.25
CA ALA A 130 7.51 8.20 7.09
C ALA A 130 7.25 7.46 8.42
N LEU A 131 8.20 7.46 9.35
CA LEU A 131 7.96 6.99 10.73
C LEU A 131 7.08 7.96 11.53
N HIS A 132 7.24 9.28 11.36
CA HIS A 132 6.34 10.26 11.97
C HIS A 132 4.89 10.06 11.55
N GLU A 133 4.64 9.71 10.27
CA GLU A 133 3.28 9.45 9.78
C GLU A 133 2.59 8.31 10.52
N VAL A 134 3.35 7.35 11.05
CA VAL A 134 2.83 6.20 11.80
C VAL A 134 2.72 6.48 13.30
N TYR A 135 3.77 7.05 13.88
CA TYR A 135 3.92 7.11 15.35
C TYR A 135 3.55 8.45 15.98
N SER A 136 3.61 9.54 15.22
CA SER A 136 3.45 10.87 15.80
C SER A 136 2.02 11.40 15.68
N ALA A 137 1.62 12.21 16.66
CA ALA A 137 0.37 12.98 16.63
C ALA A 137 0.41 14.04 15.50
N ASP A 138 -0.76 14.47 15.05
CA ASP A 138 -0.88 15.36 13.89
C ASP A 138 -0.20 16.71 14.10
N GLU A 139 -0.22 17.24 15.33
CA GLU A 139 0.49 18.48 15.69
C GLU A 139 2.00 18.34 15.50
N VAL A 140 2.58 17.20 15.89
CA VAL A 140 4.01 16.90 15.73
C VAL A 140 4.37 16.74 14.26
N LYS A 141 3.51 16.07 13.47
CA LYS A 141 3.69 15.94 12.02
C LYS A 141 3.72 17.31 11.34
N GLN A 142 2.76 18.18 11.68
CA GLN A 142 2.69 19.52 11.12
C GLN A 142 3.92 20.36 11.49
N TRP A 143 4.32 20.34 12.76
CA TRP A 143 5.54 20.98 13.23
C TRP A 143 6.79 20.49 12.49
N ALA A 144 6.90 19.16 12.27
CA ALA A 144 8.02 18.58 11.55
C ALA A 144 8.05 19.00 10.07
N ILE A 145 6.87 19.05 9.40
CA ILE A 145 6.75 19.51 8.01
C ILE A 145 7.19 20.96 7.88
N GLU A 146 6.65 21.86 8.69
CA GLU A 146 6.94 23.29 8.64
C GLU A 146 8.39 23.57 8.98
N GLY A 147 8.89 22.97 10.06
CA GLY A 147 10.27 23.13 10.50
C GLY A 147 11.30 22.54 9.53
N CYS A 148 10.98 21.44 8.86
CA CYS A 148 11.85 20.84 7.85
C CYS A 148 11.93 21.70 6.58
N LYS A 149 10.79 22.13 6.04
CA LYS A 149 10.70 22.94 4.82
C LYS A 149 11.30 24.33 5.00
N SER A 150 11.17 24.92 6.18
CA SER A 150 11.74 26.24 6.50
C SER A 150 13.20 26.19 6.97
N ALA A 151 13.79 24.99 7.10
CA ALA A 151 15.07 24.77 7.80
C ALA A 151 15.07 25.29 9.27
N GLY A 152 13.89 25.47 9.85
CA GLY A 152 13.71 25.98 11.22
C GLY A 152 14.12 24.98 12.31
N ILE A 153 14.07 23.67 12.01
CA ILE A 153 14.49 22.60 12.94
C ILE A 153 15.63 21.77 12.36
N GLY A 154 16.49 21.24 13.23
CA GLY A 154 17.51 20.26 12.86
C GLY A 154 16.93 18.85 12.73
N CYS A 155 17.54 17.98 11.92
CA CYS A 155 17.11 16.58 11.81
C CYS A 155 17.18 15.84 13.15
N VAL A 156 18.16 16.16 13.99
CA VAL A 156 18.25 15.57 15.35
C VAL A 156 17.09 16.03 16.24
N ASP A 157 16.70 17.30 16.15
CA ASP A 157 15.57 17.82 16.93
C ASP A 157 14.24 17.22 16.45
N CYS A 158 14.09 17.05 15.13
CA CYS A 158 12.94 16.37 14.54
C CYS A 158 12.79 14.93 15.06
N LYS A 159 13.87 14.20 15.25
CA LYS A 159 13.88 12.81 15.70
C LYS A 159 13.46 12.62 17.17
N LYS A 160 13.66 13.62 18.05
CA LYS A 160 13.36 13.50 19.48
C LYS A 160 11.90 13.09 19.75
N PRO A 161 10.87 13.84 19.29
CA PRO A 161 9.48 13.48 19.56
C PRO A 161 9.09 12.14 18.90
N LEU A 162 9.76 11.75 17.82
CA LEU A 162 9.56 10.44 17.21
C LEU A 162 10.09 9.32 18.11
N ILE A 163 11.27 9.48 18.69
CA ILE A 163 11.86 8.52 19.64
C ILE A 163 10.92 8.33 20.84
N ASP A 164 10.41 9.43 21.38
CA ASP A 164 9.49 9.38 22.52
C ASP A 164 8.19 8.64 22.15
N ALA A 165 7.64 8.90 20.97
CA ALA A 165 6.43 8.23 20.48
C ALA A 165 6.64 6.72 20.27
N ILE A 166 7.73 6.32 19.61
CA ILE A 166 8.07 4.91 19.41
C ILE A 166 8.26 4.20 20.74
N ASN A 167 9.02 4.78 21.66
CA ASN A 167 9.27 4.19 22.96
C ASN A 167 8.00 4.05 23.80
N SER A 168 7.12 5.05 23.76
CA SER A 168 5.83 5.02 24.46
C SER A 168 4.92 3.89 23.94
N GLU A 169 4.85 3.68 22.63
CA GLU A 169 4.04 2.61 22.06
C GLU A 169 4.66 1.23 22.33
N GLN A 170 5.98 1.10 22.24
CA GLN A 170 6.68 -0.15 22.49
C GLN A 170 6.68 -0.54 24.00
N ASP A 171 6.50 0.39 24.88
CA ASP A 171 6.46 0.12 26.33
C ASP A 171 5.33 -0.85 26.70
N ILE A 172 4.18 -0.73 26.01
CA ILE A 172 3.04 -1.65 26.15
C ILE A 172 3.41 -3.08 25.71
N ILE A 173 4.35 -3.24 24.78
CA ILE A 173 4.76 -4.53 24.21
C ILE A 173 5.90 -5.17 25.01
N ARG A 174 6.72 -4.35 25.70
CA ARG A 174 7.85 -4.81 26.50
C ARG A 174 7.40 -5.47 27.80
N HIS A 175 6.28 -5.03 28.35
CA HIS A 175 5.66 -5.53 29.59
C HIS A 175 4.49 -6.48 29.29
#